data_18520d2273213d4d94351b57c711f53d
#
_entry.id   18520d2273213d4d94351b57c711f53d
#
_cell.length_a   1.000
_cell.length_b   1.000
_cell.length_c   1.000
_cell.angle_alpha   90.00
_cell.angle_beta   90.00
_cell.angle_gamma   90.00
#
_symmetry.space_group_name_H-M   'P 1'
#
loop_
_entity.id
_entity.type
_entity.pdbx_description
1 polymer ?
#
loop_
_entity_poly.entity_id
_entity_poly.type
_entity_poly.pdbx_seq_one_letter_code
_entity_poly.pdbx_strand_id
1 'polypeptide(L)'
;LHTQNAVLAGEAACVVDPMTAEGIRPSIFSGMKAAEAIHKALGGDANALEQYTEVIAEEWGSDMAWAQKLAGAFYRFPGVGYKAGVKRPTGSQIMGQILCGQLRYGDVVGRALKRLVPFG
;
A
#
# COMPACT_ATOMS: atom_id res chain seq x y z
N LEU A 1 -8.42 -12.55 -3.08
CA LEU A 1 -8.92 -12.21 -1.74
C LEU A 1 -10.37 -12.62 -1.54
N HIS A 2 -10.95 -13.37 -2.49
CA HIS A 2 -12.34 -13.84 -2.45
C HIS A 2 -12.43 -15.34 -2.71
N THR A 3 -13.55 -15.90 -2.31
CA THR A 3 -14.10 -17.19 -2.76
C THR A 3 -15.53 -16.96 -3.25
N GLN A 4 -16.25 -18.04 -3.57
CA GLN A 4 -17.63 -17.96 -4.02
C GLN A 4 -18.56 -17.22 -3.03
N ASN A 5 -18.33 -17.35 -1.72
CA ASN A 5 -19.21 -16.81 -0.67
C ASN A 5 -18.48 -16.09 0.45
N ALA A 6 -17.20 -15.75 0.28
CA ALA A 6 -16.41 -15.08 1.31
C ALA A 6 -15.36 -14.15 0.71
N VAL A 7 -15.02 -13.14 1.48
CA VAL A 7 -13.88 -12.23 1.20
C VAL A 7 -12.99 -12.13 2.43
N LEU A 8 -11.70 -11.91 2.20
CA LEU A 8 -10.71 -11.61 3.23
C LEU A 8 -10.44 -10.11 3.22
N ALA A 9 -10.35 -9.48 4.40
CA ALA A 9 -10.02 -8.08 4.56
C ALA A 9 -8.98 -7.87 5.66
N GLY A 10 -8.33 -6.72 5.66
CA GLY A 10 -7.35 -6.36 6.66
C GLY A 10 -6.12 -7.27 6.68
N GLU A 11 -5.59 -7.52 7.86
CA GLU A 11 -4.39 -8.34 8.05
C GLU A 11 -4.57 -9.78 7.56
N ALA A 12 -5.77 -10.34 7.69
CA ALA A 12 -6.10 -11.66 7.13
C ALA A 12 -5.94 -11.74 5.61
N ALA A 13 -6.06 -10.59 4.91
CA ALA A 13 -5.83 -10.45 3.49
C ALA A 13 -4.38 -10.00 3.17
N CYS A 14 -3.49 -9.95 4.15
CA CYS A 14 -2.14 -9.39 4.05
C CYS A 14 -2.12 -7.91 3.60
N VAL A 15 -3.19 -7.17 3.88
CA VAL A 15 -3.29 -5.73 3.57
C VAL A 15 -2.65 -4.93 4.71
N VAL A 16 -1.33 -4.99 4.77
CA VAL A 16 -0.47 -4.33 5.77
C VAL A 16 0.69 -3.67 5.03
N ASP A 17 1.11 -2.49 5.47
CA ASP A 17 2.27 -1.81 4.91
C ASP A 17 3.57 -2.55 5.29
N PRO A 18 4.32 -3.11 4.34
CA PRO A 18 5.52 -3.89 4.62
C PRO A 18 6.71 -3.05 5.10
N MET A 19 6.69 -1.72 4.92
CA MET A 19 7.77 -0.82 5.37
C MET A 19 7.57 -0.38 6.83
N THR A 20 6.34 -0.09 7.23
CA THR A 20 6.01 0.50 8.53
C THR A 20 5.28 -0.47 9.46
N ALA A 21 4.79 -1.60 8.93
CA ALA A 21 3.87 -2.53 9.60
C ALA A 21 2.52 -1.87 10.01
N GLU A 22 2.18 -0.72 9.41
CA GLU A 22 0.88 -0.07 9.60
C GLU A 22 -0.21 -0.92 8.96
N GLY A 23 -1.24 -1.28 9.72
CA GLY A 23 -2.34 -2.13 9.27
C GLY A 23 -3.73 -1.56 9.56
N ILE A 24 -3.85 -0.49 10.36
CA ILE A 24 -5.15 0.05 10.79
C ILE A 24 -5.89 0.67 9.61
N ARG A 25 -5.28 1.62 8.94
CA ARG A 25 -5.88 2.30 7.79
C ARG A 25 -6.17 1.35 6.63
N PRO A 26 -5.23 0.45 6.22
CA PRO A 26 -5.51 -0.57 5.22
C PRO A 26 -6.66 -1.51 5.59
N SER A 27 -6.77 -1.88 6.86
CA SER A 27 -7.87 -2.74 7.35
C SER A 27 -9.22 -2.04 7.23
N ILE A 28 -9.30 -0.77 7.59
CA ILE A 28 -10.52 0.04 7.42
C ILE A 28 -10.89 0.14 5.93
N PHE A 29 -9.92 0.48 5.09
CA PHE A 29 -10.11 0.61 3.65
C PHE A 29 -10.63 -0.70 3.02
N SER A 30 -9.93 -1.81 3.26
CA SER A 30 -10.32 -3.11 2.70
C SER A 30 -11.65 -3.60 3.26
N GLY A 31 -11.96 -3.33 4.53
CA GLY A 31 -13.24 -3.63 5.13
C GLY A 31 -14.41 -2.86 4.49
N MET A 32 -14.22 -1.58 4.19
CA MET A 32 -15.23 -0.79 3.46
C MET A 32 -15.46 -1.34 2.04
N LYS A 33 -14.39 -1.64 1.31
CA LYS A 33 -14.48 -2.23 -0.03
C LYS A 33 -15.12 -3.62 -0.01
N ALA A 34 -14.83 -4.42 1.00
CA ALA A 34 -15.47 -5.72 1.19
C ALA A 34 -16.98 -5.56 1.43
N ALA A 35 -17.40 -4.62 2.27
CA ALA A 35 -18.80 -4.34 2.52
C ALA A 35 -19.55 -3.88 1.25
N GLU A 36 -18.93 -2.99 0.44
CA GLU A 36 -19.47 -2.56 -0.85
C GLU A 36 -19.68 -3.76 -1.81
N ALA A 37 -18.66 -4.64 -1.89
CA ALA A 37 -18.74 -5.82 -2.76
C ALA A 37 -19.79 -6.83 -2.29
N ILE A 38 -19.89 -7.09 -0.99
CA ILE A 38 -20.90 -7.97 -0.41
C ILE A 38 -22.30 -7.42 -0.69
N HIS A 39 -22.50 -6.11 -0.51
CA HIS A 39 -23.79 -5.47 -0.81
C HIS A 39 -24.22 -5.66 -2.27
N LYS A 40 -23.30 -5.46 -3.22
CA LYS A 40 -23.55 -5.71 -4.65
C LYS A 40 -23.84 -7.19 -4.94
N ALA A 41 -23.08 -8.11 -4.35
CA ALA A 41 -23.28 -9.53 -4.52
C ALA A 41 -24.66 -9.99 -4.03
N LEU A 42 -25.11 -9.48 -2.89
CA LEU A 42 -26.46 -9.73 -2.35
C LEU A 42 -27.54 -9.10 -3.22
N GLY A 43 -27.23 -8.05 -3.96
CA GLY A 43 -28.08 -7.44 -4.97
C GLY A 43 -28.14 -8.19 -6.32
N GLY A 44 -27.39 -9.30 -6.46
CA GLY A 44 -27.41 -10.16 -7.65
C GLY A 44 -26.20 -9.97 -8.59
N ASP A 45 -25.22 -9.13 -8.24
CA ASP A 45 -23.97 -9.03 -9.03
C ASP A 45 -23.03 -10.21 -8.73
N ALA A 46 -23.00 -11.18 -9.62
CA ALA A 46 -22.21 -12.40 -9.47
C ALA A 46 -20.68 -12.16 -9.46
N ASN A 47 -20.23 -11.02 -10.01
CA ASN A 47 -18.80 -10.71 -10.14
C ASN A 47 -18.28 -9.75 -9.05
N ALA A 48 -19.17 -9.28 -8.16
CA ALA A 48 -18.80 -8.25 -7.17
C ALA A 48 -17.64 -8.65 -6.25
N LEU A 49 -17.57 -9.93 -5.85
CA LEU A 49 -16.49 -10.41 -4.97
C LEU A 49 -15.15 -10.55 -5.72
N GLU A 50 -15.18 -10.85 -7.01
CA GLU A 50 -13.97 -10.85 -7.85
C GLU A 50 -13.47 -9.43 -8.04
N GLN A 51 -14.34 -8.49 -8.37
CA GLN A 51 -14.03 -7.07 -8.50
C GLN A 51 -13.42 -6.48 -7.21
N TYR A 52 -13.84 -6.95 -6.03
CA TYR A 52 -13.19 -6.58 -4.77
C TYR A 52 -11.71 -6.91 -4.76
N THR A 53 -11.34 -8.11 -5.20
CA THR A 53 -9.93 -8.53 -5.26
C THR A 53 -9.13 -7.65 -6.22
N GLU A 54 -9.70 -7.31 -7.38
CA GLU A 54 -9.07 -6.42 -8.36
C GLU A 54 -8.86 -5.01 -7.80
N VAL A 55 -9.88 -4.43 -7.17
CA VAL A 55 -9.80 -3.10 -6.53
C VAL A 55 -8.70 -3.05 -5.47
N ILE A 56 -8.61 -4.06 -4.59
CA ILE A 56 -7.56 -4.10 -3.58
C ILE A 56 -6.17 -4.24 -4.24
N ALA A 57 -6.03 -5.04 -5.27
CA ALA A 57 -4.77 -5.21 -5.99
C ALA A 57 -4.32 -3.90 -6.68
N GLU A 58 -5.24 -3.17 -7.30
CA GLU A 58 -4.94 -1.93 -8.02
C GLU A 58 -4.70 -0.75 -7.07
N GLU A 59 -5.62 -0.51 -6.13
CA GLU A 59 -5.58 0.68 -5.28
C GLU A 59 -4.53 0.57 -4.16
N TRP A 60 -4.26 -0.65 -3.69
CA TRP A 60 -3.34 -0.91 -2.58
C TRP A 60 -2.08 -1.66 -3.02
N GLY A 61 -2.25 -2.80 -3.70
CA GLY A 61 -1.16 -3.72 -4.02
C GLY A 61 -0.03 -3.11 -4.84
N SER A 62 -0.35 -2.24 -5.79
CA SER A 62 0.65 -1.56 -6.63
C SER A 62 1.61 -0.67 -5.81
N ASP A 63 1.09 0.05 -4.80
CA ASP A 63 1.89 0.89 -3.93
C ASP A 63 2.68 0.07 -2.91
N MET A 64 2.09 -1.02 -2.41
CA MET A 64 2.75 -1.95 -1.50
C MET A 64 3.92 -2.70 -2.15
N ALA A 65 3.90 -2.92 -3.46
CA ALA A 65 5.04 -3.45 -4.19
C ALA A 65 6.26 -2.51 -4.12
N TRP A 66 6.05 -1.20 -4.13
CA TRP A 66 7.12 -0.22 -3.90
C TRP A 66 7.56 -0.18 -2.44
N ALA A 67 6.61 -0.22 -1.50
CA ALA A 67 6.90 -0.30 -0.07
C ALA A 67 7.79 -1.51 0.25
N GLN A 68 7.49 -2.68 -0.32
CA GLN A 68 8.26 -3.90 -0.14
C GLN A 68 9.70 -3.77 -0.68
N LYS A 69 9.89 -3.18 -1.86
CA LYS A 69 11.21 -2.92 -2.42
C LYS A 69 12.03 -1.97 -1.54
N LEU A 70 11.40 -0.90 -1.06
CA LEU A 70 12.04 0.06 -0.17
C LEU A 70 12.38 -0.55 1.19
N ALA A 71 11.48 -1.35 1.76
CA ALA A 71 11.72 -2.11 2.99
C ALA A 71 12.91 -3.06 2.82
N GLY A 72 12.93 -3.83 1.73
CA GLY A 72 14.05 -4.72 1.41
C GLY A 72 15.39 -4.00 1.33
N ALA A 73 15.44 -2.85 0.66
CA ALA A 73 16.65 -2.02 0.58
C ALA A 73 17.04 -1.44 1.96
N PHE A 74 16.07 -0.95 2.72
CA PHE A 74 16.29 -0.38 4.06
C PHE A 74 16.86 -1.43 5.03
N TYR A 75 16.26 -2.61 5.07
CA TYR A 75 16.69 -3.68 5.96
C TYR A 75 18.00 -4.36 5.52
N ARG A 76 18.29 -4.33 4.22
CA ARG A 76 19.57 -4.84 3.70
C ARG A 76 20.75 -3.93 4.06
N PHE A 77 20.53 -2.60 4.12
CA PHE A 77 21.54 -1.60 4.41
C PHE A 77 21.05 -0.62 5.49
N PRO A 78 20.86 -1.09 6.76
CA PRO A 78 20.18 -0.31 7.79
C PRO A 78 20.91 0.99 8.14
N GLY A 79 22.25 1.01 8.07
CA GLY A 79 23.03 2.23 8.33
C GLY A 79 22.80 3.33 7.28
N VAL A 80 22.65 2.94 6.01
CA VAL A 80 22.30 3.88 4.92
C VAL A 80 20.84 4.32 5.05
N GLY A 81 19.94 3.37 5.29
CA GLY A 81 18.53 3.64 5.50
C GLY A 81 18.29 4.61 6.66
N TYR A 82 18.96 4.41 7.79
CA TYR A 82 18.87 5.32 8.94
C TYR A 82 19.38 6.74 8.60
N LYS A 83 20.56 6.85 7.96
CA LYS A 83 21.14 8.16 7.60
C LYS A 83 20.27 8.92 6.58
N ALA A 84 19.72 8.23 5.59
CA ALA A 84 18.94 8.84 4.51
C ALA A 84 17.47 9.06 4.89
N GLY A 85 16.86 8.08 5.55
CA GLY A 85 15.42 8.07 5.84
C GLY A 85 15.05 8.65 7.20
N VAL A 86 15.83 8.36 8.26
CA VAL A 86 15.45 8.74 9.62
C VAL A 86 16.18 10.00 10.08
N LYS A 87 17.49 10.07 9.86
CA LYS A 87 18.32 11.20 10.34
C LYS A 87 18.06 12.51 9.61
N ARG A 88 17.55 12.46 8.37
CA ARG A 88 17.23 13.65 7.58
C ARG A 88 15.78 14.09 7.84
N PRO A 89 15.51 15.35 8.16
CA PRO A 89 14.15 15.88 8.36
C PRO A 89 13.21 15.56 7.19
N THR A 90 13.72 15.66 5.97
CA THR A 90 12.95 15.33 4.75
C THR A 90 12.48 13.87 4.72
N GLY A 91 13.31 12.92 5.18
CA GLY A 91 12.94 11.50 5.23
C GLY A 91 11.81 11.25 6.22
N SER A 92 11.90 11.83 7.42
CA SER A 92 10.85 11.72 8.45
C SER A 92 9.54 12.39 8.02
N GLN A 93 9.61 13.53 7.32
CA GLN A 93 8.42 14.21 6.77
C GLN A 93 7.75 13.36 5.69
N ILE A 94 8.50 12.79 4.76
CA ILE A 94 7.97 11.89 3.72
C ILE A 94 7.28 10.69 4.38
N MET A 95 7.92 10.07 5.36
CA MET A 95 7.33 8.94 6.08
C MET A 95 6.04 9.34 6.80
N GLY A 96 6.02 10.50 7.46
CA GLY A 96 4.81 11.04 8.07
C GLY A 96 3.67 11.23 7.07
N GLN A 97 3.96 11.79 5.89
CA GLN A 97 2.96 11.95 4.82
C GLN A 97 2.43 10.60 4.29
N ILE A 98 3.29 9.59 4.17
CA ILE A 98 2.88 8.23 3.79
C ILE A 98 1.96 7.65 4.85
N LEU A 99 2.33 7.70 6.12
CA LEU A 99 1.52 7.21 7.24
C LEU A 99 0.15 7.89 7.32
N CYS A 100 0.08 9.19 7.01
CA CYS A 100 -1.17 9.93 6.95
C CYS A 100 -1.96 9.71 5.64
N GLY A 101 -1.44 8.93 4.70
CA GLY A 101 -2.08 8.70 3.40
C GLY A 101 -2.06 9.88 2.42
N GLN A 102 -1.21 10.88 2.68
CA GLN A 102 -1.05 12.06 1.83
C GLN A 102 -0.07 11.84 0.68
N LEU A 103 0.76 10.80 0.76
CA LEU A 103 1.79 10.48 -0.22
C LEU A 103 1.87 8.96 -0.40
N ARG A 104 2.06 8.52 -1.64
CA ARG A 104 2.29 7.10 -1.98
C ARG A 104 3.77 6.81 -2.12
N TYR A 105 4.17 5.56 -1.88
CA TYR A 105 5.55 5.09 -2.11
C TYR A 105 5.96 5.25 -3.57
N GLY A 106 5.06 4.94 -4.49
CA GLY A 106 5.28 5.11 -5.93
C GLY A 106 5.62 6.55 -6.32
N ASP A 107 4.98 7.55 -5.69
CA ASP A 107 5.26 8.97 -5.93
C ASP A 107 6.66 9.36 -5.46
N VAL A 108 7.09 8.83 -4.31
CA VAL A 108 8.45 9.08 -3.77
C VAL A 108 9.50 8.55 -4.72
N VAL A 109 9.32 7.30 -5.18
CA VAL A 109 10.24 6.66 -6.12
C VAL A 109 10.24 7.40 -7.47
N GLY A 110 9.07 7.76 -7.99
CA GLY A 110 8.95 8.53 -9.22
C GLY A 110 9.67 9.88 -9.17
N ARG A 111 9.54 10.62 -8.05
CA ARG A 111 10.26 11.88 -7.83
C ARG A 111 11.79 11.66 -7.72
N ALA A 112 12.23 10.58 -7.06
CA ALA A 112 13.64 10.26 -6.94
C ALA A 112 14.25 9.90 -8.30
N LEU A 113 13.57 9.09 -9.11
CA LEU A 113 14.01 8.71 -10.45
C LEU A 113 14.10 9.93 -11.39
N LYS A 114 13.12 10.83 -11.36
CA LYS A 114 13.17 12.08 -12.15
C LYS A 114 14.36 12.98 -11.82
N ARG A 115 14.88 12.92 -10.59
CA ARG A 115 16.08 13.68 -10.18
C ARG A 115 17.39 13.02 -10.62
N LEU A 116 17.36 11.70 -10.88
CA LEU A 116 18.55 10.93 -11.30
C LEU A 116 18.72 10.89 -12.80
N VAL A 117 17.66 11.19 -13.57
CA VAL A 117 17.73 11.33 -15.03
C VAL A 117 17.80 12.83 -15.32
N PRO A 118 19.00 13.42 -15.50
CA PRO A 118 19.11 14.78 -16.00
C PRO A 118 18.54 14.77 -17.44
N PHE A 119 17.69 15.70 -17.72
CA PHE A 119 17.14 15.93 -19.05
C PHE A 119 18.26 15.98 -20.08
N GLY A 120 18.25 15.02 -21.03
CA GLY A 120 18.90 15.21 -22.30
C GLY A 120 18.12 16.20 -23.14
#